data_2bf3c4c574808fc870a10eae32539a5a
#
_entry.id   2bf3c4c574808fc870a10eae32539a5a
#
_cell.length_a   1.000
_cell.length_b   1.000
_cell.length_c   1.000
_cell.angle_alpha   90.00
_cell.angle_beta   90.00
_cell.angle_gamma   90.00
#
_symmetry.space_group_name_H-M   'P 1'
#
loop_
_entity.id
_entity.type
_entity.pdbx_description
1 polymer ?
#
loop_
_entity_poly.entity_id
_entity_poly.type
_entity_poly.pdbx_seq_one_letter_code
_entity_poly.pdbx_strand_id
1 'polypeptide(L)' 'MSIKIKLTEDQVLVVRVDADQWSRAFTNALDSNSVIEIHGSDGRTLAINPHQILFWEEIPDEASAPQAQLA' A
#
# COMPACT_ATOMS: atom_id res chain seq x y z
N MET A 1 12.15 0.33 -3.66
CA MET A 1 11.29 1.50 -3.88
C MET A 1 10.16 1.50 -2.88
N SER A 2 9.66 2.67 -2.58
CA SER A 2 8.51 2.81 -1.68
C SER A 2 7.27 3.16 -2.49
N ILE A 3 6.11 2.86 -1.93
CA ILE A 3 4.82 3.21 -2.52
C ILE A 3 4.16 4.25 -1.63
N LYS A 4 3.79 5.36 -2.22
CA LYS A 4 3.02 6.40 -1.55
C LYS A 4 1.57 6.25 -1.96
N ILE A 5 0.72 6.06 -0.97
CA ILE A 5 -0.71 5.81 -1.17
C ILE A 5 -1.48 6.97 -0.55
N LYS A 6 -2.26 7.66 -1.34
CA LYS A 6 -3.10 8.75 -0.83
C LYS A 6 -4.53 8.23 -0.69
N LEU A 7 -5.02 8.23 0.53
CA LEU A 7 -6.36 7.76 0.86
C LEU A 7 -7.37 8.89 0.91
N THR A 8 -6.98 10.02 1.53
CA THR A 8 -7.77 11.24 1.57
C THR A 8 -6.84 12.43 1.41
N GLU A 9 -7.37 13.65 1.34
CA GLU A 9 -6.53 14.84 1.23
C GLU A 9 -5.53 14.96 2.38
N ASP A 10 -5.91 14.49 3.56
CA ASP A 10 -5.09 14.61 4.77
C ASP A 10 -4.38 13.32 5.15
N GLN A 11 -4.70 12.21 4.49
CA GLN A 11 -4.19 10.91 4.88
C GLN A 11 -3.34 10.31 3.78
N VAL A 12 -2.05 10.18 4.06
CA VAL A 12 -1.07 9.60 3.15
C VAL A 12 -0.32 8.49 3.89
N LEU A 13 -0.17 7.36 3.21
CA LEU A 13 0.57 6.22 3.73
C LEU A 13 1.77 5.95 2.83
N VAL A 14 2.95 5.74 3.43
CA VAL A 14 4.15 5.37 2.68
C VAL A 14 4.66 4.04 3.24
N VAL A 15 4.82 3.06 2.36
CA VAL A 15 5.31 1.73 2.74
C VAL A 15 6.38 1.27 1.76
N ARG A 16 7.37 0.54 2.26
CA ARG A 16 8.38 -0.09 1.41
C ARG A 16 7.90 -1.48 1.02
N VAL A 17 7.47 -1.60 -0.22
CA VAL A 17 6.95 -2.85 -0.78
C VAL A 17 7.33 -2.88 -2.25
N ASP A 18 7.48 -4.09 -2.80
CA ASP A 18 7.77 -4.27 -4.22
C ASP A 18 6.63 -3.72 -5.06
N ALA A 19 6.97 -2.83 -6.02
CA ALA A 19 5.97 -2.15 -6.83
C ALA A 19 5.16 -3.13 -7.69
N ASP A 20 5.78 -4.19 -8.20
CA ASP A 20 5.07 -5.20 -8.99
C ASP A 20 4.09 -5.97 -8.12
N GLN A 21 4.49 -6.34 -6.91
CA GLN A 21 3.59 -7.02 -5.97
C GLN A 21 2.43 -6.12 -5.57
N TRP A 22 2.72 -4.84 -5.31
CA TRP A 22 1.69 -3.88 -4.98
C TRP A 22 0.69 -3.74 -6.11
N SER A 23 1.18 -3.55 -7.34
CA SER A 23 0.32 -3.38 -8.51
C SER A 23 -0.59 -4.58 -8.73
N ARG A 24 -0.06 -5.80 -8.57
CA ARG A 24 -0.86 -7.02 -8.70
C ARG A 24 -1.91 -7.12 -7.61
N ALA A 25 -1.53 -6.83 -6.37
CA ALA A 25 -2.46 -6.87 -5.24
C ALA A 25 -3.58 -5.85 -5.43
N PHE A 26 -3.22 -4.65 -5.90
CA PHE A 26 -4.19 -3.59 -6.16
C PHE A 26 -5.19 -4.02 -7.24
N THR A 27 -4.69 -4.53 -8.36
CA THR A 27 -5.54 -4.97 -9.47
C THR A 27 -6.44 -6.13 -9.04
N ASN A 28 -5.87 -7.12 -8.35
CA ASN A 28 -6.65 -8.28 -7.90
C ASN A 28 -7.73 -7.87 -6.90
N ALA A 29 -7.42 -6.95 -6.00
CA ALA A 29 -8.40 -6.48 -5.02
C ALA A 29 -9.54 -5.71 -5.69
N LEU A 30 -9.24 -4.91 -6.72
CA LEU A 30 -10.27 -4.23 -7.48
C LEU A 30 -11.19 -5.22 -8.19
N ASP A 31 -10.60 -6.23 -8.84
CA ASP A 31 -11.36 -7.23 -9.60
C ASP A 31 -12.24 -8.09 -8.70
N SER A 32 -11.74 -8.46 -7.54
CA SER A 32 -12.47 -9.33 -6.60
C SER A 32 -13.30 -8.56 -5.57
N ASN A 33 -13.24 -7.24 -5.61
CA ASN A 33 -13.95 -6.36 -4.66
C ASN A 33 -13.55 -6.69 -3.21
N SER A 34 -12.26 -6.88 -2.98
CA SER A 34 -11.71 -7.23 -1.67
C SER A 34 -10.75 -6.15 -1.18
N VAL A 35 -10.21 -6.33 0.02
CA VAL A 35 -9.24 -5.40 0.59
C VAL A 35 -7.82 -5.89 0.36
N ILE A 36 -6.87 -4.95 0.44
CA ILE A 36 -5.44 -5.27 0.39
C ILE A 36 -4.93 -5.30 1.83
N GLU A 37 -4.38 -6.42 2.26
CA GLU A 37 -3.78 -6.52 3.58
C GLU A 37 -2.27 -6.26 3.48
N ILE A 38 -1.79 -5.38 4.36
CA ILE A 38 -0.38 -5.03 4.45
C ILE A 38 0.09 -5.34 5.87
N HIS A 39 1.12 -6.17 5.98
CA HIS A 39 1.72 -6.54 7.25
C HIS A 39 3.01 -5.77 7.43
N GLY A 40 3.03 -4.85 8.38
CA GLY A 40 4.21 -4.07 8.68
C GLY A 40 5.23 -4.82 9.52
N SER A 41 6.49 -4.42 9.44
CA SER A 41 7.57 -5.02 10.22
C SER A 41 7.44 -4.76 11.72
N ASP A 42 6.61 -3.80 12.10
CA ASP A 42 6.33 -3.45 13.49
C ASP A 42 5.18 -4.27 14.10
N GLY A 43 4.68 -5.27 13.37
CA GLY A 43 3.59 -6.13 13.81
C GLY A 43 2.20 -5.60 13.53
N ARG A 44 2.10 -4.45 12.88
CA ARG A 44 0.81 -3.88 12.50
C ARG A 44 0.29 -4.49 11.22
N THR A 45 -1.03 -4.66 11.14
CA THR A 45 -1.69 -5.09 9.92
C THR A 45 -2.68 -4.02 9.50
N LEU A 46 -2.59 -3.63 8.24
CA LEU A 46 -3.51 -2.66 7.64
C LEU A 46 -4.32 -3.35 6.56
N ALA A 47 -5.62 -3.08 6.54
CA ALA A 47 -6.50 -3.53 5.47
C ALA A 47 -6.99 -2.29 4.73
N ILE A 48 -6.67 -2.19 3.46
CA ILE A 48 -6.98 -1.02 2.64
C ILE A 48 -7.98 -1.40 1.57
N ASN A 49 -9.08 -0.66 1.51
CA ASN A 49 -10.05 -0.82 0.43
C ASN A 49 -9.51 -0.09 -0.80
N PRO A 50 -9.23 -0.80 -1.91
CA PRO A 50 -8.67 -0.16 -3.10
C PRO A 50 -9.58 0.91 -3.70
N HIS A 51 -10.89 0.81 -3.50
CA HIS A 51 -11.83 1.82 -3.98
C HIS A 51 -11.74 3.14 -3.21
N GLN A 52 -11.06 3.15 -2.06
CA GLN A 52 -10.85 4.35 -1.25
C GLN A 52 -9.53 5.03 -1.54
N ILE A 53 -8.71 4.45 -2.40
CA ILE A 53 -7.42 5.04 -2.77
C ILE A 53 -7.64 6.08 -3.85
N LEU A 54 -7.20 7.32 -3.58
CA LEU A 54 -7.28 8.39 -4.56
C LEU A 54 -6.23 8.22 -5.64
N PHE A 55 -4.99 7.94 -5.22
CA PHE A 55 -3.93 7.57 -6.14
C PHE A 55 -2.79 6.92 -5.33
N TRP A 56 -1.89 6.26 -6.05
CA TRP A 56 -0.65 5.77 -5.49
C TRP A 56 0.47 5.98 -6.50
N GLU A 57 1.69 6.09 -6.00
CA GLU A 57 2.85 6.28 -6.87
C GLU A 57 4.06 5.61 -6.28
N GLU A 58 5.00 5.27 -7.16
CA GLU A 58 6.29 4.72 -6.78
C GLU A 58 7.23 5.88 -6.51
N ILE A 59 7.87 5.87 -5.34
CA ILE A 59 8.80 6.92 -4.93
C ILE A 59 10.10 6.28 -4.46
N PRO A 60 11.22 7.05 -4.38
CA PRO A 60 12.45 6.55 -3.76
C PRO A 60 12.20 6.16 -2.30
N ASP A 61 12.97 5.18 -1.81
CA ASP A 61 12.85 4.73 -0.43
C ASP A 61 13.14 5.87 0.54
N GLU A 62 12.28 6.00 1.54
CA GLU A 62 12.47 6.90 2.65
C GLU A 62 12.96 6.10 3.86
N ALA A 63 13.96 6.65 4.58
CA ALA A 63 14.54 5.97 5.71
C ALA A 63 13.52 5.70 6.83
N SER A 64 12.52 6.56 6.95
CA SER A 64 11.48 6.44 7.97
C SER A 64 10.30 5.57 7.54
N ALA A 65 10.22 5.16 6.28
CA ALA A 65 9.10 4.36 5.80
C ALA A 65 9.20 2.93 6.33
N PRO A 66 8.13 2.36 6.90
CA PRO A 66 8.17 0.99 7.40
C PRO A 66 8.23 0.00 6.25
N GLN A 67 9.00 -1.06 6.45
CA GLN A 67 8.99 -2.18 5.53
C GLN A 67 7.71 -2.97 5.72
N ALA A 68 7.11 -3.43 4.62
CA ALA A 68 5.83 -4.11 4.68
C ALA A 68 5.78 -5.29 3.72
N GLN A 69 4.91 -6.23 4.01
CA GLN A 69 4.64 -7.37 3.16
C GLN A 69 3.16 -7.42 2.84
N LEU A 70 2.86 -7.80 1.60
CA LEU A 70 1.48 -8.01 1.19
C LEU A 70 1.06 -9.44 1.51
N ALA A 71 -0.14 -9.59 2.00
CA ALA A 71 -0.70 -10.90 2.29
C ALA A 71 -1.20 -11.59 1.02
#